data_29d04d01d67aa22d1fe037b464bb5526
#
_entry.id   29d04d01d67aa22d1fe037b464bb5526
#
_cell.length_a   1.000
_cell.length_b   1.000
_cell.length_c   1.000
_cell.angle_alpha   90.00
_cell.angle_beta   90.00
_cell.angle_gamma   90.00
#
_symmetry.space_group_name_H-M   'P 1'
#
loop_
_entity.id
_entity.type
_entity.pdbx_description
1 polymer ?
#
loop_
_entity_poly.entity_id
_entity_poly.type
_entity_poly.pdbx_seq_one_letter_code
_entity_poly.pdbx_strand_id
1 'polypeptide(L)'
;MPYASLDLDYDKEYKASWVVYPNSNFDPKVGHYLYNTYLDELEMGEELGFDGLCVNEHHQNAYGLMPSPIVPASALARRTSKAKIAVLGNAFGIREHPLTLAEEHAMIDCITGGRLISGMVRGIGAEYYSMGANPAFSHERFHEAHDLVIRAWTDEGPFSFEGKHY
;
A
#
# COMPACT_ATOMS: atom_id res chain seq x y z
N MET A 1 -6.82 0.12 -7.26
CA MET A 1 -8.31 0.15 -7.18
C MET A 1 -8.80 1.54 -7.57
N PRO A 2 -9.18 1.78 -8.80
CA PRO A 2 -9.62 3.10 -9.25
C PRO A 2 -11.07 3.37 -8.88
N TYR A 3 -11.34 4.51 -8.28
CA TYR A 3 -12.70 4.99 -8.07
C TYR A 3 -13.21 5.81 -9.25
N ALA A 4 -12.35 6.65 -9.80
CA ALA A 4 -12.70 7.58 -10.89
C ALA A 4 -13.13 6.88 -12.19
N SER A 5 -12.89 5.58 -12.34
CA SER A 5 -13.37 4.80 -13.48
C SER A 5 -14.90 4.77 -13.62
N LEU A 6 -15.64 5.19 -12.59
CA LEU A 6 -17.09 5.33 -12.64
C LEU A 6 -17.56 6.64 -13.28
N ASP A 7 -16.70 7.63 -13.39
CA ASP A 7 -16.94 8.90 -14.08
C ASP A 7 -16.07 8.96 -15.34
N LEU A 8 -16.65 8.65 -16.48
CA LEU A 8 -15.94 8.60 -17.77
C LEU A 8 -15.45 9.97 -18.25
N ASP A 9 -15.95 11.04 -17.67
CA ASP A 9 -15.60 12.41 -18.08
C ASP A 9 -14.61 13.10 -17.14
N TYR A 10 -14.19 12.43 -16.07
CA TYR A 10 -13.29 13.04 -15.07
C TYR A 10 -11.96 13.53 -15.66
N ASP A 11 -11.42 12.85 -16.68
CA ASP A 11 -10.18 13.25 -17.36
C ASP A 11 -10.33 14.56 -18.13
N LYS A 12 -11.52 14.90 -18.55
CA LYS A 12 -11.81 16.17 -19.22
C LYS A 12 -11.87 17.32 -18.23
N GLU A 13 -12.36 17.05 -17.03
CA GLU A 13 -12.56 18.04 -15.98
C GLU A 13 -11.29 18.21 -15.13
N TYR A 14 -10.60 17.11 -14.77
CA TYR A 14 -9.45 17.13 -13.88
C TYR A 14 -8.17 16.68 -14.58
N LYS A 15 -7.32 17.64 -14.99
CA LYS A 15 -6.09 17.38 -15.75
C LYS A 15 -5.03 16.53 -15.01
N ALA A 16 -5.10 16.50 -13.70
CA ALA A 16 -4.22 15.68 -12.85
C ALA A 16 -5.07 14.98 -11.78
N SER A 17 -6.00 14.15 -12.24
CA SER A 17 -7.05 13.55 -11.40
C SER A 17 -6.53 12.82 -10.16
N TRP A 18 -5.39 12.14 -10.26
CA TRP A 18 -4.75 11.47 -9.13
C TRP A 18 -4.20 12.42 -8.06
N VAL A 19 -4.18 13.75 -8.33
CA VAL A 19 -3.78 14.79 -7.37
C VAL A 19 -4.95 15.70 -7.02
N VAL A 20 -5.73 16.11 -8.03
CA VAL A 20 -6.72 17.18 -7.87
C VAL A 20 -8.18 16.72 -7.92
N TYR A 21 -8.42 15.40 -8.04
CA TYR A 21 -9.78 14.87 -8.00
C TYR A 21 -10.41 15.13 -6.63
N PRO A 22 -11.53 15.88 -6.55
CA PRO A 22 -12.05 16.32 -5.26
C PRO A 22 -12.69 15.17 -4.48
N ASN A 23 -12.41 15.13 -3.17
CA ASN A 23 -13.03 14.15 -2.27
C ASN A 23 -14.56 14.30 -2.15
N SER A 24 -15.10 15.46 -2.51
CA SER A 24 -16.57 15.67 -2.62
C SER A 24 -17.24 14.74 -3.63
N ASN A 25 -16.48 14.20 -4.58
CA ASN A 25 -16.98 13.23 -5.57
C ASN A 25 -16.98 11.78 -5.02
N PHE A 26 -16.51 11.56 -3.81
CA PHE A 26 -16.53 10.25 -3.18
C PHE A 26 -17.90 9.94 -2.58
N ASP A 27 -18.52 8.87 -3.05
CA ASP A 27 -19.73 8.29 -2.44
C ASP A 27 -19.36 7.03 -1.65
N PRO A 28 -19.59 7.00 -0.33
CA PRO A 28 -19.27 5.82 0.50
C PRO A 28 -19.99 4.54 0.08
N LYS A 29 -21.17 4.64 -0.54
CA LYS A 29 -21.91 3.46 -1.05
C LYS A 29 -21.22 2.87 -2.27
N VAL A 30 -20.74 3.73 -3.15
CA VAL A 30 -19.94 3.33 -4.31
C VAL A 30 -18.58 2.77 -3.85
N GLY A 31 -17.95 3.42 -2.88
CA GLY A 31 -16.72 2.94 -2.26
C GLY A 31 -16.89 1.54 -1.66
N HIS A 32 -17.97 1.31 -0.90
CA HIS A 32 -18.30 -0.01 -0.35
C HIS A 32 -18.43 -1.07 -1.45
N TYR A 33 -19.18 -0.77 -2.49
CA TYR A 33 -19.35 -1.67 -3.63
C TYR A 33 -18.01 -1.99 -4.30
N LEU A 34 -17.21 -0.97 -4.61
CA LEU A 34 -15.94 -1.15 -5.31
C LEU A 34 -14.91 -1.94 -4.48
N TYR A 35 -14.75 -1.64 -3.19
CA TYR A 35 -13.83 -2.41 -2.33
C TYR A 35 -14.17 -3.90 -2.33
N ASN A 36 -15.46 -4.24 -2.19
CA ASN A 36 -15.88 -5.64 -2.18
C ASN A 36 -15.71 -6.28 -3.56
N THR A 37 -16.11 -5.59 -4.64
CA THR A 37 -15.92 -6.09 -6.01
C THR A 37 -14.45 -6.38 -6.31
N TYR A 38 -13.54 -5.46 -5.97
CA TYR A 38 -12.12 -5.67 -6.23
C TYR A 38 -11.50 -6.78 -5.36
N LEU A 39 -12.00 -6.98 -4.14
CA LEU A 39 -11.57 -8.12 -3.32
C LEU A 39 -12.07 -9.44 -3.92
N ASP A 40 -13.33 -9.48 -4.41
CA ASP A 40 -13.89 -10.65 -5.08
C ASP A 40 -13.15 -10.97 -6.39
N GLU A 41 -12.80 -9.95 -7.19
CA GLU A 41 -12.00 -10.13 -8.42
C GLU A 41 -10.60 -10.67 -8.13
N LEU A 42 -9.95 -10.19 -7.05
CA LEU A 42 -8.64 -10.70 -6.63
C LEU A 42 -8.74 -12.15 -6.14
N GLU A 43 -9.77 -12.50 -5.37
CA GLU A 43 -10.01 -13.87 -4.93
C GLU A 43 -10.25 -14.80 -6.13
N MET A 44 -11.05 -14.37 -7.10
CA MET A 44 -11.26 -15.09 -8.37
C MET A 44 -9.93 -15.27 -9.13
N GLY A 45 -8.98 -14.35 -9.01
CA GLY A 45 -7.63 -14.50 -9.57
C GLY A 45 -6.94 -15.78 -9.06
N GLU A 46 -7.05 -16.10 -7.77
CA GLU A 46 -6.54 -17.38 -7.23
C GLU A 46 -7.28 -18.58 -7.84
N GLU A 47 -8.60 -18.52 -7.95
CA GLU A 47 -9.41 -19.59 -8.53
C GLU A 47 -9.05 -19.86 -9.99
N LEU A 48 -8.69 -18.81 -10.74
CA LEU A 48 -8.23 -18.90 -12.13
C LEU A 48 -6.76 -19.33 -12.26
N GLY A 49 -6.04 -19.53 -11.15
CA GLY A 49 -4.69 -20.06 -11.13
C GLY A 49 -3.58 -19.03 -11.29
N PHE A 50 -3.81 -17.76 -10.95
CA PHE A 50 -2.73 -16.77 -10.86
C PHE A 50 -1.81 -17.09 -9.68
N ASP A 51 -0.50 -16.94 -9.87
CA ASP A 51 0.52 -17.20 -8.85
C ASP A 51 0.52 -16.17 -7.72
N GLY A 52 0.05 -14.95 -8.00
CA GLY A 52 0.04 -13.84 -7.03
C GLY A 52 -1.00 -12.77 -7.33
N LEU A 53 -1.45 -12.14 -6.26
CA LEU A 53 -2.44 -11.07 -6.24
C LEU A 53 -1.76 -9.80 -5.72
N CYS A 54 -1.90 -8.69 -6.45
CA CYS A 54 -1.18 -7.46 -6.13
C CYS A 54 -2.10 -6.38 -5.58
N VAL A 55 -1.61 -5.69 -4.55
CA VAL A 55 -2.19 -4.45 -4.03
C VAL A 55 -1.15 -3.33 -4.04
N ASN A 56 -1.59 -2.08 -4.16
CA ASN A 56 -0.71 -0.92 -4.23
C ASN A 56 -1.11 0.16 -3.23
N GLU A 57 -0.34 1.25 -3.15
CA GLU A 57 -0.61 2.37 -2.24
C GLU A 57 -0.69 3.69 -3.00
N HIS A 58 -1.79 4.45 -2.78
CA HIS A 58 -1.94 5.83 -3.21
C HIS A 58 -2.80 6.59 -2.23
N HIS A 59 -2.43 7.84 -1.97
CA HIS A 59 -3.04 8.66 -0.93
C HIS A 59 -3.80 9.86 -1.48
N GLN A 60 -4.59 10.50 -0.61
CA GLN A 60 -5.10 11.86 -0.64
C GLN A 60 -6.42 12.11 -1.34
N ASN A 61 -6.85 11.31 -2.28
CA ASN A 61 -8.11 11.55 -2.98
C ASN A 61 -8.80 10.26 -3.42
N ALA A 62 -10.04 10.41 -3.89
CA ALA A 62 -10.87 9.30 -4.31
C ALA A 62 -10.46 8.66 -5.65
N TYR A 63 -9.46 9.19 -6.37
CA TYR A 63 -8.99 8.58 -7.61
C TYR A 63 -8.45 7.16 -7.39
N GLY A 64 -7.72 6.97 -6.28
CA GLY A 64 -7.16 5.67 -5.91
C GLY A 64 -7.67 5.20 -4.55
N LEU A 65 -8.49 4.16 -4.51
CA LEU A 65 -9.06 3.61 -3.28
C LEU A 65 -8.09 2.73 -2.48
N MET A 66 -6.80 3.09 -2.40
CA MET A 66 -5.81 2.24 -1.74
C MET A 66 -4.84 3.05 -0.87
N PRO A 67 -5.32 3.78 0.15
CA PRO A 67 -4.43 4.53 1.04
C PRO A 67 -3.62 3.63 2.00
N SER A 68 -4.03 2.38 2.18
CA SER A 68 -3.30 1.38 2.97
C SER A 68 -3.39 0.02 2.28
N PRO A 69 -2.33 -0.46 1.63
CA PRO A 69 -2.35 -1.78 0.99
C PRO A 69 -2.44 -2.92 2.00
N ILE A 70 -2.09 -2.68 3.26
CA ILE A 70 -2.14 -3.66 4.34
C ILE A 70 -3.58 -4.10 4.63
N VAL A 71 -4.55 -3.17 4.53
CA VAL A 71 -5.96 -3.49 4.78
C VAL A 71 -6.51 -4.54 3.80
N PRO A 72 -6.46 -4.33 2.46
CA PRO A 72 -6.90 -5.37 1.53
C PRO A 72 -6.00 -6.60 1.52
N ALA A 73 -4.69 -6.47 1.74
CA ALA A 73 -3.80 -7.64 1.88
C ALA A 73 -4.22 -8.53 3.05
N SER A 74 -4.61 -7.95 4.18
CA SER A 74 -5.13 -8.69 5.34
C SER A 74 -6.46 -9.39 5.03
N ALA A 75 -7.36 -8.74 4.29
CA ALA A 75 -8.61 -9.37 3.84
C ALA A 75 -8.32 -10.56 2.92
N LEU A 76 -7.44 -10.40 1.93
CA LEU A 76 -7.01 -11.46 1.02
C LEU A 76 -6.30 -12.60 1.73
N ALA A 77 -5.53 -12.31 2.78
CA ALA A 77 -4.85 -13.33 3.59
C ALA A 77 -5.81 -14.39 4.14
N ARG A 78 -7.06 -14.01 4.43
CA ARG A 78 -8.11 -14.91 4.94
C ARG A 78 -9.04 -15.46 3.86
N ARG A 79 -9.11 -14.80 2.70
CA ARG A 79 -9.98 -15.20 1.58
C ARG A 79 -9.29 -16.16 0.61
N THR A 80 -7.95 -16.19 0.62
CA THR A 80 -7.12 -16.99 -0.28
C THR A 80 -6.29 -18.02 0.48
N SER A 81 -5.79 -19.03 -0.21
CA SER A 81 -5.07 -20.15 0.42
C SER A 81 -3.74 -20.51 -0.25
N LYS A 82 -3.52 -20.12 -1.51
CA LYS A 82 -2.40 -20.55 -2.34
C LYS A 82 -1.62 -19.38 -2.94
N ALA A 83 -2.33 -18.42 -3.58
CA ALA A 83 -1.69 -17.33 -4.27
C ALA A 83 -0.83 -16.49 -3.33
N LYS A 84 0.31 -16.01 -3.81
CA LYS A 84 1.10 -15.00 -3.10
C LYS A 84 0.31 -13.70 -3.02
N ILE A 85 0.48 -12.97 -1.94
CA ILE A 85 -0.08 -11.63 -1.77
C ILE A 85 1.08 -10.63 -1.89
N ALA A 86 1.12 -9.90 -3.01
CA ALA A 86 2.18 -8.95 -3.29
C ALA A 86 1.72 -7.52 -2.98
N VAL A 87 2.33 -6.90 -1.99
CA VAL A 87 2.20 -5.46 -1.74
C VAL A 87 3.17 -4.75 -2.67
N LEU A 88 2.68 -4.19 -3.80
CA LEU A 88 3.50 -3.53 -4.82
C LEU A 88 3.07 -2.07 -5.05
N GLY A 89 3.51 -1.17 -4.26
CA GLY A 89 4.37 -1.34 -3.07
C GLY A 89 3.83 -0.50 -1.94
N ASN A 90 4.48 -0.66 -0.79
CA ASN A 90 4.18 0.15 0.38
C ASN A 90 5.26 1.24 0.55
N ALA A 91 4.84 2.46 0.79
CA ALA A 91 5.76 3.60 0.85
C ALA A 91 6.39 3.76 2.24
N PHE A 92 7.47 3.02 2.50
CA PHE A 92 8.14 2.99 3.80
C PHE A 92 8.77 4.34 4.18
N GLY A 93 9.33 5.06 3.21
CA GLY A 93 10.05 6.33 3.47
C GLY A 93 9.17 7.53 3.82
N ILE A 94 7.84 7.44 3.62
CA ILE A 94 6.90 8.51 3.99
C ILE A 94 6.23 8.29 5.35
N ARG A 95 6.46 7.15 5.98
CA ARG A 95 5.90 6.86 7.30
C ARG A 95 6.68 7.59 8.40
N GLU A 96 5.99 7.85 9.49
CA GLU A 96 6.62 8.42 10.68
C GLU A 96 7.69 7.47 11.21
N HIS A 97 7.35 6.16 11.31
CA HIS A 97 8.30 5.13 11.69
C HIS A 97 8.09 3.83 10.89
N PRO A 98 9.12 3.33 10.18
CA PRO A 98 8.98 2.17 9.29
C PRO A 98 8.78 0.83 10.02
N LEU A 99 9.12 0.72 11.31
CA LEU A 99 8.91 -0.52 12.08
C LEU A 99 7.43 -0.92 12.15
N THR A 100 6.50 0.05 12.16
CA THR A 100 5.06 -0.26 12.11
C THR A 100 4.72 -1.10 10.90
N LEU A 101 5.24 -0.72 9.72
CA LEU A 101 5.05 -1.49 8.50
C LEU A 101 5.76 -2.85 8.54
N ALA A 102 6.95 -2.91 9.15
CA ALA A 102 7.67 -4.17 9.34
C ALA A 102 6.85 -5.18 10.14
N GLU A 103 6.21 -4.72 11.23
CA GLU A 103 5.34 -5.54 12.08
C GLU A 103 4.07 -5.98 11.33
N GLU A 104 3.40 -5.06 10.63
CA GLU A 104 2.19 -5.34 9.84
C GLU A 104 2.46 -6.38 8.74
N HIS A 105 3.57 -6.24 8.00
CA HIS A 105 3.98 -7.20 6.98
C HIS A 105 4.31 -8.57 7.59
N ALA A 106 5.05 -8.60 8.70
CA ALA A 106 5.36 -9.84 9.39
C ALA A 106 4.09 -10.56 9.90
N MET A 107 3.11 -9.80 10.40
CA MET A 107 1.81 -10.37 10.80
C MET A 107 1.08 -11.01 9.63
N ILE A 108 1.02 -10.33 8.47
CA ILE A 108 0.36 -10.90 7.27
C ILE A 108 1.11 -12.15 6.81
N ASP A 109 2.43 -12.13 6.82
CA ASP A 109 3.24 -13.28 6.42
C ASP A 109 2.98 -14.49 7.35
N CYS A 110 2.93 -14.27 8.66
CA CYS A 110 2.54 -15.31 9.63
C CYS A 110 1.11 -15.83 9.41
N ILE A 111 0.13 -14.94 9.20
CA ILE A 111 -1.27 -15.31 8.94
C ILE A 111 -1.39 -16.17 7.68
N THR A 112 -0.60 -15.86 6.66
CA THR A 112 -0.63 -16.55 5.36
C THR A 112 0.27 -17.78 5.29
N GLY A 113 1.15 -17.98 6.26
CA GLY A 113 2.13 -19.07 6.25
C GLY A 113 3.20 -18.89 5.17
N GLY A 114 3.71 -17.66 5.00
CA GLY A 114 4.81 -17.35 4.08
C GLY A 114 4.37 -17.03 2.65
N ARG A 115 3.17 -16.49 2.47
CA ARG A 115 2.66 -16.10 1.15
C ARG A 115 2.82 -14.61 0.82
N LEU A 116 3.29 -13.79 1.76
CA LEU A 116 3.48 -12.36 1.53
C LEU A 116 4.71 -12.10 0.66
N ILE A 117 4.58 -11.15 -0.26
CA ILE A 117 5.68 -10.49 -0.96
C ILE A 117 5.65 -9.02 -0.57
N SER A 118 6.64 -8.60 0.21
CA SER A 118 6.76 -7.21 0.67
C SER A 118 7.48 -6.37 -0.37
N GLY A 119 6.75 -5.52 -1.08
CA GLY A 119 7.30 -4.54 -2.02
C GLY A 119 7.43 -3.18 -1.36
N MET A 120 8.64 -2.71 -1.21
CA MET A 120 8.96 -1.41 -0.61
C MET A 120 9.17 -0.37 -1.71
N VAL A 121 8.50 0.77 -1.57
CA VAL A 121 8.66 1.90 -2.49
C VAL A 121 8.95 3.19 -1.72
N ARG A 122 9.49 4.15 -2.45
CA ARG A 122 9.87 5.44 -1.86
C ARG A 122 8.68 6.35 -1.59
N GLY A 123 7.59 6.20 -2.33
CA GLY A 123 6.49 7.14 -2.44
C GLY A 123 6.69 8.13 -3.59
N ILE A 124 5.66 8.90 -3.94
CA ILE A 124 5.69 9.82 -5.07
C ILE A 124 5.05 11.18 -4.76
N GLY A 125 5.48 12.20 -5.50
CA GLY A 125 4.82 13.48 -5.71
C GLY A 125 4.13 14.09 -4.50
N ALA A 126 2.82 14.27 -4.61
CA ALA A 126 2.00 14.93 -3.61
C ALA A 126 1.91 14.16 -2.27
N GLU A 127 2.16 12.85 -2.28
CA GLU A 127 2.12 12.00 -1.07
C GLU A 127 3.14 12.44 -0.01
N TYR A 128 4.31 12.93 -0.45
CA TYR A 128 5.30 13.48 0.49
C TYR A 128 4.74 14.64 1.31
N TYR A 129 4.05 15.56 0.66
CA TYR A 129 3.52 16.76 1.32
C TYR A 129 2.38 16.40 2.28
N SER A 130 1.47 15.53 1.88
CA SER A 130 0.35 15.13 2.73
C SER A 130 0.78 14.31 3.95
N MET A 131 1.87 13.55 3.81
CA MET A 131 2.43 12.77 4.91
C MET A 131 3.50 13.52 5.71
N GLY A 132 3.72 14.81 5.40
CA GLY A 132 4.71 15.64 6.10
C GLY A 132 6.16 15.23 5.85
N ALA A 133 6.43 14.43 4.82
CA ALA A 133 7.77 13.99 4.47
C ALA A 133 8.42 14.97 3.47
N ASN A 134 9.63 15.44 3.78
CA ASN A 134 10.35 16.30 2.85
C ASN A 134 10.89 15.50 1.65
N PRO A 135 10.45 15.78 0.41
CA PRO A 135 10.86 15.02 -0.77
C PRO A 135 12.36 15.11 -1.06
N ALA A 136 13.05 16.16 -0.60
CA ALA A 136 14.50 16.31 -0.77
C ALA A 136 15.29 15.16 -0.08
N PHE A 137 14.75 14.60 0.98
CA PHE A 137 15.35 13.49 1.72
C PHE A 137 14.73 12.13 1.39
N SER A 138 13.86 12.05 0.39
CA SER A 138 13.09 10.83 0.12
C SER A 138 13.96 9.59 -0.17
N HIS A 139 15.09 9.76 -0.85
CA HIS A 139 16.04 8.67 -1.09
C HIS A 139 16.70 8.20 0.20
N GLU A 140 17.23 9.14 0.99
CA GLU A 140 17.89 8.81 2.25
C GLU A 140 16.92 8.11 3.20
N ARG A 141 15.73 8.69 3.39
CA ARG A 141 14.67 8.09 4.22
C ARG A 141 14.28 6.69 3.76
N PHE A 142 14.14 6.49 2.45
CA PHE A 142 13.79 5.19 1.91
C PHE A 142 14.84 4.13 2.21
N HIS A 143 16.13 4.42 1.95
CA HIS A 143 17.20 3.47 2.20
C HIS A 143 17.36 3.17 3.70
N GLU A 144 17.28 4.19 4.54
CA GLU A 144 17.36 4.03 5.98
C GLU A 144 16.17 3.22 6.54
N ALA A 145 14.95 3.50 6.03
CA ALA A 145 13.76 2.70 6.36
C ALA A 145 13.91 1.24 5.93
N HIS A 146 14.41 1.00 4.71
CA HIS A 146 14.68 -0.34 4.20
C HIS A 146 15.66 -1.09 5.10
N ASP A 147 16.80 -0.48 5.42
CA ASP A 147 17.85 -1.11 6.24
C ASP A 147 17.33 -1.44 7.64
N LEU A 148 16.58 -0.52 8.26
CA LEU A 148 15.95 -0.75 9.55
C LEU A 148 14.97 -1.92 9.51
N VAL A 149 14.11 -1.97 8.48
CA VAL A 149 13.10 -3.03 8.34
C VAL A 149 13.75 -4.39 8.09
N ILE A 150 14.75 -4.46 7.21
CA ILE A 150 15.48 -5.71 6.95
C ILE A 150 16.14 -6.21 8.23
N ARG A 151 16.80 -5.33 8.99
CA ARG A 151 17.38 -5.71 10.29
C ARG A 151 16.32 -6.19 11.28
N ALA A 152 15.16 -5.52 11.33
CA ALA A 152 14.05 -5.94 12.20
C ALA A 152 13.55 -7.35 11.89
N TRP A 153 13.64 -7.78 10.63
CA TRP A 153 13.21 -9.11 10.20
C TRP A 153 14.33 -10.18 10.30
N THR A 154 15.59 -9.78 10.30
CA THR A 154 16.72 -10.73 10.16
C THR A 154 17.67 -10.79 11.34
N ASP A 155 17.81 -9.68 12.11
CA ASP A 155 18.72 -9.67 13.25
C ASP A 155 18.10 -10.43 14.43
N GLU A 156 18.94 -11.15 15.16
CA GLU A 156 18.48 -11.92 16.33
C GLU A 156 17.92 -11.03 17.46
N GLY A 157 18.38 -9.78 17.52
CA GLY A 157 17.94 -8.78 18.50
C GLY A 157 18.26 -9.16 19.97
N PRO A 158 17.97 -8.24 20.92
CA PRO A 158 17.59 -6.86 20.67
C PRO A 158 18.73 -6.04 20.06
N PHE A 159 18.39 -5.06 19.21
CA PHE A 159 19.36 -4.15 18.61
C PHE A 159 18.94 -2.69 18.75
N SER A 160 19.90 -1.77 18.66
CA SER A 160 19.65 -0.33 18.51
C SER A 160 19.85 0.09 17.05
N PHE A 161 19.09 1.06 16.63
CA PHE A 161 19.25 1.69 15.33
C PHE A 161 19.31 3.21 15.54
N GLU A 162 20.37 3.83 15.07
CA GLU A 162 20.60 5.27 15.17
C GLU A 162 20.88 5.80 13.77
N GLY A 163 19.80 6.16 13.08
CA GLY A 163 19.87 6.72 11.74
C GLY A 163 19.83 8.26 11.76
N LYS A 164 19.75 8.83 10.57
CA LYS A 164 19.57 10.26 10.38
C LYS A 164 18.09 10.65 10.45
N HIS A 165 17.21 9.74 10.07
CA HIS A 165 15.77 9.96 9.93
C HIS A 165 14.92 9.11 10.87
N TYR A 166 15.50 8.00 11.34
CA TYR A 166 14.81 7.04 12.22
C TYR A 166 15.67 6.60 13.40
#